data_e01eaf3b71a272dcd7d588fcc3dc6ca8
#
_entry.id   e01eaf3b71a272dcd7d588fcc3dc6ca8
#
_cell.length_a   1.000
_cell.length_b   1.000
_cell.length_c   1.000
_cell.angle_alpha   90.00
_cell.angle_beta   90.00
_cell.angle_gamma   90.00
#
_symmetry.space_group_name_H-M   'P 1'
#
loop_
_entity.id
_entity.type
_entity.pdbx_description
1 polymer ?
#
loop_
_entity_poly.entity_id
_entity_poly.type
_entity_poly.pdbx_seq_one_letter_code
_entity_poly.pdbx_strand_id
1 'polypeptide(L)'
;MALEVKPRPSLDSQHFHVVVIGGGINGVAIARECARAGKRTLLVEQSDFASGVTSRSTRIIHGGLRYLEHGEIGLVRESVRERERLLRERSHLVQPIQFLFLLNEQSRRSAMKVRAGLWLYQRIAHKPARHMGEMELKRIERVLDSGHQWSLFNYEDAQCEFPERLVAEWLTEAVDAGAVVRNHCEVLAVDIAHGRAREVLLRDRNTGKDERVDAAWILNCAGPWVDRICQRSSVRTAKPLVGGMRGSHIVMSRFSGAPNAALYTEAADGRPVFVLPWNEQVLVGTTEVADTGDPGRTAPSNEEIEYLLRMVSQLFPKAKLSIHDIKYAFAGVRPLPYTAGAKPSAVTRRHFLHDHSDEGAVKMISVIGGKLTTAASLARECARKIGIQVPEPKLIAVGPGSALDPLLDQEVLEIARAGSVSEETARGMMEWHGQRAIDIARMALVSAELRAPICPHSSHIVAEVVEAYRREWAVSLGDVLLRRVPVALGACWSESCSREAALRIGAVLGWNDLALGANLEAFEMERTAFLKRPAQHTSVLEAAAD
;
A
#
# COMPACT_ATOMS: atom_id res chain seq x y z
N MET A 1 26.18 -16.65 -13.86
CA MET A 1 25.79 -15.83 -15.02
C MET A 1 25.13 -14.59 -14.44
N ALA A 2 25.80 -13.43 -14.56
CA ALA A 2 25.26 -12.19 -14.02
C ALA A 2 23.91 -11.87 -14.69
N LEU A 3 22.96 -11.40 -13.92
CA LEU A 3 21.65 -11.01 -14.41
C LEU A 3 21.78 -9.75 -15.25
N GLU A 4 21.42 -9.82 -16.51
CA GLU A 4 21.37 -8.64 -17.37
C GLU A 4 20.13 -7.82 -16.98
N VAL A 5 20.34 -6.70 -16.30
CA VAL A 5 19.27 -5.73 -16.01
C VAL A 5 18.80 -5.13 -17.33
N LYS A 6 17.50 -5.15 -17.62
CA LYS A 6 16.95 -4.63 -18.88
C LYS A 6 17.42 -3.20 -19.14
N PRO A 7 17.98 -2.92 -20.33
CA PRO A 7 18.35 -1.56 -20.66
C PRO A 7 17.09 -0.67 -20.69
N ARG A 8 17.24 0.56 -20.23
CA ARG A 8 16.17 1.57 -20.27
C ARG A 8 16.30 2.34 -21.58
N PRO A 9 15.51 2.04 -22.63
CA PRO A 9 15.59 2.77 -23.89
C PRO A 9 15.23 4.25 -23.67
N SER A 10 15.83 5.15 -24.46
CA SER A 10 15.51 6.58 -24.36
C SER A 10 14.03 6.83 -24.65
N LEU A 11 13.43 7.72 -23.88
CA LEU A 11 12.08 8.23 -24.06
C LEU A 11 12.06 9.53 -24.87
N ASP A 12 13.22 10.13 -25.10
CA ASP A 12 13.33 11.44 -25.70
C ASP A 12 12.62 11.52 -27.05
N SER A 13 11.84 12.58 -27.24
CA SER A 13 11.03 12.84 -28.44
C SER A 13 9.98 11.76 -28.76
N GLN A 14 9.66 10.85 -27.85
CA GLN A 14 8.59 9.88 -28.05
C GLN A 14 7.21 10.51 -27.77
N HIS A 15 6.21 10.03 -28.52
CA HIS A 15 4.82 10.47 -28.37
C HIS A 15 3.99 9.38 -27.67
N PHE A 16 3.19 9.78 -26.67
CA PHE A 16 2.26 8.91 -25.95
C PHE A 16 0.83 9.46 -26.03
N HIS A 17 -0.16 8.56 -26.08
CA HIS A 17 -1.55 8.97 -25.94
C HIS A 17 -1.82 9.48 -24.52
N VAL A 18 -1.21 8.84 -23.52
CA VAL A 18 -1.39 9.16 -22.11
C VAL A 18 -0.05 9.11 -21.39
N VAL A 19 0.30 10.17 -20.69
CA VAL A 19 1.38 10.19 -19.70
C VAL A 19 0.75 10.25 -18.32
N VAL A 20 1.05 9.25 -17.47
CA VAL A 20 0.59 9.17 -16.07
C VAL A 20 1.75 9.51 -15.15
N ILE A 21 1.59 10.52 -14.32
CA ILE A 21 2.60 11.01 -13.37
C ILE A 21 2.26 10.47 -11.98
N GLY A 22 3.14 9.63 -11.42
CA GLY A 22 2.98 9.02 -10.10
C GLY A 22 2.62 7.53 -10.16
N GLY A 23 3.49 6.69 -9.59
CA GLY A 23 3.42 5.22 -9.62
C GLY A 23 2.81 4.59 -8.37
N GLY A 24 1.95 5.32 -7.63
CA GLY A 24 1.11 4.74 -6.59
C GLY A 24 -0.02 3.90 -7.18
N ILE A 25 -0.86 3.30 -6.31
CA ILE A 25 -1.94 2.39 -6.72
C ILE A 25 -2.89 3.00 -7.77
N ASN A 26 -3.21 4.30 -7.67
CA ASN A 26 -4.10 4.96 -8.62
C ASN A 26 -3.44 5.14 -9.99
N GLY A 27 -2.18 5.60 -10.03
CA GLY A 27 -1.48 5.83 -11.29
C GLY A 27 -1.20 4.53 -12.04
N VAL A 28 -0.79 3.47 -11.34
CA VAL A 28 -0.58 2.15 -11.93
C VAL A 28 -1.90 1.57 -12.46
N ALA A 29 -3.00 1.71 -11.70
CA ALA A 29 -4.31 1.28 -12.17
C ALA A 29 -4.75 2.01 -13.44
N ILE A 30 -4.53 3.34 -13.52
CA ILE A 30 -4.87 4.16 -14.70
C ILE A 30 -4.01 3.76 -15.90
N ALA A 31 -2.70 3.61 -15.71
CA ALA A 31 -1.79 3.18 -16.78
C ALA A 31 -2.20 1.81 -17.34
N ARG A 32 -2.55 0.88 -16.45
CA ARG A 32 -3.05 -0.46 -16.80
C ARG A 32 -4.32 -0.39 -17.65
N GLU A 33 -5.34 0.35 -17.21
CA GLU A 33 -6.61 0.44 -17.94
C GLU A 33 -6.43 1.14 -19.32
N CYS A 34 -5.59 2.18 -19.41
CA CYS A 34 -5.30 2.85 -20.66
C CYS A 34 -4.54 1.92 -21.63
N ALA A 35 -3.53 1.19 -21.15
CA ALA A 35 -2.78 0.24 -21.96
C ALA A 35 -3.64 -0.93 -22.45
N ARG A 36 -4.47 -1.51 -21.59
CA ARG A 36 -5.43 -2.57 -21.93
C ARG A 36 -6.47 -2.13 -22.97
N ALA A 37 -6.75 -0.83 -23.03
CA ALA A 37 -7.58 -0.23 -24.08
C ALA A 37 -6.78 0.09 -25.36
N GLY A 38 -5.56 -0.42 -25.51
CA GLY A 38 -4.70 -0.24 -26.69
C GLY A 38 -4.11 1.17 -26.83
N LYS A 39 -4.05 1.97 -25.76
CA LYS A 39 -3.47 3.30 -25.79
C LYS A 39 -1.99 3.25 -25.41
N ARG A 40 -1.14 3.82 -26.26
CA ARG A 40 0.29 3.97 -25.92
C ARG A 40 0.44 4.84 -24.68
N THR A 41 0.80 4.23 -23.57
CA THR A 41 0.78 4.85 -22.23
C THR A 41 2.18 4.84 -21.64
N LEU A 42 2.59 5.99 -21.06
CA LEU A 42 3.79 6.11 -20.24
C LEU A 42 3.38 6.33 -18.78
N LEU A 43 3.95 5.56 -17.87
CA LEU A 43 3.85 5.76 -16.43
C LEU A 43 5.23 6.14 -15.88
N VAL A 44 5.31 7.28 -15.18
CA VAL A 44 6.54 7.77 -14.55
C VAL A 44 6.38 7.93 -13.04
N GLU A 45 7.40 7.52 -12.28
CA GLU A 45 7.45 7.62 -10.83
C GLU A 45 8.82 8.18 -10.39
N GLN A 46 8.80 9.20 -9.54
CA GLN A 46 10.02 9.88 -9.08
C GLN A 46 10.94 9.02 -8.22
N SER A 47 10.37 8.04 -7.52
CA SER A 47 11.08 7.06 -6.68
C SER A 47 10.76 5.67 -7.19
N ASP A 48 10.48 4.70 -6.32
CA ASP A 48 9.98 3.42 -6.78
C ASP A 48 8.44 3.36 -6.79
N PHE A 49 7.88 2.47 -7.62
CA PHE A 49 6.44 2.20 -7.64
C PHE A 49 5.95 1.79 -6.25
N ALA A 50 4.80 2.31 -5.84
CA ALA A 50 4.19 2.13 -4.54
C ALA A 50 4.94 2.75 -3.34
N SER A 51 6.09 3.42 -3.48
CA SER A 51 6.89 3.94 -2.37
C SER A 51 6.21 5.07 -1.56
N GLY A 52 5.17 5.70 -2.12
CA GLY A 52 4.40 6.76 -1.46
C GLY A 52 3.35 6.25 -0.47
N VAL A 53 2.15 6.85 -0.52
CA VAL A 53 1.03 6.56 0.40
C VAL A 53 0.53 5.11 0.31
N THR A 54 0.73 4.45 -0.82
CA THR A 54 0.34 3.05 -1.03
C THR A 54 0.97 2.14 0.02
N SER A 55 2.28 2.24 0.25
CA SER A 55 3.02 1.47 1.28
C SER A 55 2.75 1.95 2.71
N ARG A 56 2.17 3.13 2.87
CA ARG A 56 1.98 3.78 4.18
C ARG A 56 0.52 3.81 4.62
N SER A 57 -0.26 2.83 4.16
CA SER A 57 -1.69 2.70 4.44
C SER A 57 -1.96 1.77 5.63
N THR A 58 -3.21 1.76 6.10
CA THR A 58 -3.70 0.79 7.10
C THR A 58 -3.89 -0.63 6.50
N ARG A 59 -3.62 -0.82 5.19
CA ARG A 59 -3.67 -2.12 4.49
C ARG A 59 -5.04 -2.80 4.45
N ILE A 60 -6.11 -2.04 4.66
CA ILE A 60 -7.50 -2.52 4.65
C ILE A 60 -8.12 -2.28 3.28
N ILE A 61 -8.79 -3.29 2.76
CA ILE A 61 -9.69 -3.23 1.60
C ILE A 61 -11.11 -3.32 2.13
N HIS A 62 -11.76 -2.17 2.29
CA HIS A 62 -13.03 -2.09 3.03
C HIS A 62 -14.15 -1.41 2.23
N GLY A 63 -15.39 -1.81 2.49
CA GLY A 63 -16.56 -1.20 1.88
C GLY A 63 -16.95 0.16 2.46
N GLY A 64 -16.27 0.62 3.53
CA GLY A 64 -16.45 1.97 4.03
C GLY A 64 -17.68 2.16 4.92
N LEU A 65 -17.88 1.29 5.91
CA LEU A 65 -18.98 1.39 6.89
C LEU A 65 -19.18 2.82 7.44
N ARG A 66 -18.08 3.54 7.71
CA ARG A 66 -18.11 4.92 8.21
C ARG A 66 -18.73 5.92 7.24
N TYR A 67 -18.73 5.65 5.92
CA TYR A 67 -19.33 6.56 4.93
C TYR A 67 -20.85 6.59 5.01
N LEU A 68 -21.46 5.55 5.61
CA LEU A 68 -22.90 5.55 5.89
C LEU A 68 -23.30 6.64 6.88
N GLU A 69 -22.43 7.01 7.82
CA GLU A 69 -22.65 8.10 8.77
C GLU A 69 -22.80 9.47 8.06
N HIS A 70 -22.19 9.60 6.88
CA HIS A 70 -22.25 10.80 6.05
C HIS A 70 -23.24 10.67 4.88
N GLY A 71 -24.04 9.60 4.83
CA GLY A 71 -25.01 9.37 3.76
C GLY A 71 -24.40 9.02 2.38
N GLU A 72 -23.10 8.72 2.32
CA GLU A 72 -22.38 8.42 1.06
C GLU A 72 -22.65 6.98 0.56
N ILE A 73 -23.94 6.60 0.40
CA ILE A 73 -24.36 5.25 0.01
C ILE A 73 -23.74 4.82 -1.33
N GLY A 74 -23.61 5.74 -2.30
CA GLY A 74 -22.99 5.47 -3.59
C GLY A 74 -21.54 5.01 -3.44
N LEU A 75 -20.77 5.69 -2.57
CA LEU A 75 -19.38 5.36 -2.28
C LEU A 75 -19.24 4.01 -1.57
N VAL A 76 -20.19 3.66 -0.70
CA VAL A 76 -20.23 2.34 -0.04
C VAL A 76 -20.47 1.23 -1.07
N ARG A 77 -21.46 1.41 -1.98
CA ARG A 77 -21.76 0.44 -3.04
C ARG A 77 -20.56 0.21 -3.97
N GLU A 78 -19.89 1.28 -4.37
CA GLU A 78 -18.66 1.22 -5.17
C GLU A 78 -17.58 0.46 -4.41
N SER A 79 -17.30 0.84 -3.17
CA SER A 79 -16.25 0.23 -2.35
C SER A 79 -16.50 -1.26 -2.09
N VAL A 80 -17.74 -1.64 -1.78
CA VAL A 80 -18.13 -3.05 -1.61
C VAL A 80 -17.92 -3.84 -2.91
N ARG A 81 -18.35 -3.29 -4.06
CA ARG A 81 -18.19 -3.95 -5.37
C ARG A 81 -16.72 -4.19 -5.72
N GLU A 82 -15.88 -3.18 -5.54
CA GLU A 82 -14.45 -3.30 -5.83
C GLU A 82 -13.72 -4.20 -4.82
N ARG A 83 -14.11 -4.21 -3.55
CA ARG A 83 -13.63 -5.17 -2.56
C ARG A 83 -13.93 -6.61 -2.98
N GLU A 84 -15.17 -6.90 -3.33
CA GLU A 84 -15.60 -8.24 -3.78
C GLU A 84 -14.85 -8.68 -5.04
N ARG A 85 -14.52 -7.71 -5.89
CA ARG A 85 -13.73 -7.96 -7.07
C ARG A 85 -12.29 -8.32 -6.73
N LEU A 86 -11.64 -7.56 -5.84
CA LEU A 86 -10.27 -7.84 -5.40
C LEU A 86 -10.16 -9.17 -4.68
N LEU A 87 -11.12 -9.52 -3.82
CA LEU A 87 -11.19 -10.82 -3.15
C LEU A 87 -11.24 -12.00 -4.14
N ARG A 88 -11.78 -11.80 -5.34
CA ARG A 88 -11.83 -12.82 -6.39
C ARG A 88 -10.60 -12.84 -7.28
N GLU A 89 -10.25 -11.65 -7.81
CA GLU A 89 -9.21 -11.52 -8.82
C GLU A 89 -7.81 -11.61 -8.22
N ARG A 90 -7.68 -11.36 -6.91
CA ARG A 90 -6.41 -11.29 -6.17
C ARG A 90 -6.50 -12.00 -4.83
N SER A 91 -7.13 -13.17 -4.82
CA SER A 91 -7.37 -13.94 -3.59
C SER A 91 -6.10 -14.29 -2.82
N HIS A 92 -4.94 -14.37 -3.47
CA HIS A 92 -3.63 -14.57 -2.82
C HIS A 92 -3.09 -13.30 -2.11
N LEU A 93 -3.48 -12.10 -2.54
CA LEU A 93 -3.05 -10.83 -1.94
C LEU A 93 -4.12 -10.16 -1.08
N VAL A 94 -5.39 -10.39 -1.38
CA VAL A 94 -6.52 -9.77 -0.70
C VAL A 94 -7.35 -10.85 -0.04
N GLN A 95 -7.29 -10.91 1.28
CA GLN A 95 -7.93 -11.94 2.09
C GLN A 95 -9.09 -11.36 2.90
N PRO A 96 -10.18 -12.14 3.10
CA PRO A 96 -11.23 -11.74 4.02
C PRO A 96 -10.69 -11.71 5.45
N ILE A 97 -11.07 -10.67 6.21
CA ILE A 97 -10.72 -10.54 7.62
C ILE A 97 -11.96 -10.18 8.44
N GLN A 98 -12.11 -10.82 9.59
CA GLN A 98 -13.17 -10.49 10.53
C GLN A 98 -12.83 -9.21 11.27
N PHE A 99 -13.77 -8.28 11.31
CA PHE A 99 -13.70 -7.06 12.07
C PHE A 99 -14.58 -7.13 13.30
N LEU A 100 -14.07 -6.65 14.42
CA LEU A 100 -14.82 -6.41 15.63
C LEU A 100 -14.87 -4.91 15.91
N PHE A 101 -16.05 -4.35 15.83
CA PHE A 101 -16.30 -2.98 16.27
C PHE A 101 -16.55 -3.01 17.77
N LEU A 102 -15.66 -2.36 18.53
CA LEU A 102 -15.68 -2.35 19.99
C LEU A 102 -16.32 -1.05 20.49
N LEU A 103 -17.36 -1.16 21.29
CA LEU A 103 -17.95 -0.04 22.02
C LEU A 103 -17.95 -0.34 23.52
N ASN A 104 -17.78 0.70 24.30
CA ASN A 104 -17.98 0.70 25.73
C ASN A 104 -18.87 1.88 26.13
N GLU A 105 -19.11 2.08 27.43
CA GLU A 105 -19.93 3.15 27.95
C GLU A 105 -19.41 4.56 27.68
N GLN A 106 -18.12 4.71 27.36
CA GLN A 106 -17.48 5.99 27.01
C GLN A 106 -17.51 6.29 25.50
N SER A 107 -17.93 5.32 24.69
CA SER A 107 -17.98 5.48 23.24
C SER A 107 -19.01 6.53 22.82
N ARG A 108 -18.64 7.39 21.86
CA ARG A 108 -19.54 8.42 21.33
C ARG A 108 -20.67 7.86 20.48
N ARG A 109 -20.47 6.69 19.87
CA ARG A 109 -21.49 6.01 19.07
C ARG A 109 -22.32 5.09 19.93
N SER A 110 -23.64 5.13 19.74
CA SER A 110 -24.54 4.19 20.42
C SER A 110 -24.52 2.82 19.71
N ALA A 111 -24.67 1.75 20.50
CA ALA A 111 -24.76 0.38 20.02
C ALA A 111 -25.88 0.19 18.97
N MET A 112 -27.00 0.91 19.14
CA MET A 112 -28.15 0.86 18.20
C MET A 112 -27.78 1.45 16.82
N LYS A 113 -27.06 2.58 16.78
CA LYS A 113 -26.60 3.19 15.53
C LYS A 113 -25.62 2.28 14.80
N VAL A 114 -24.67 1.67 15.54
CA VAL A 114 -23.71 0.73 14.96
C VAL A 114 -24.43 -0.50 14.39
N ARG A 115 -25.39 -1.07 15.13
CA ARG A 115 -26.19 -2.23 14.67
C ARG A 115 -26.98 -1.90 13.40
N ALA A 116 -27.65 -0.73 13.35
CA ALA A 116 -28.38 -0.29 12.17
C ALA A 116 -27.45 -0.06 10.96
N GLY A 117 -26.28 0.58 11.18
CA GLY A 117 -25.26 0.79 10.15
C GLY A 117 -24.72 -0.52 9.60
N LEU A 118 -24.40 -1.50 10.45
CA LEU A 118 -23.94 -2.81 10.04
C LEU A 118 -25.02 -3.61 9.29
N TRP A 119 -26.27 -3.54 9.72
CA TRP A 119 -27.39 -4.15 9.01
C TRP A 119 -27.50 -3.58 7.57
N LEU A 120 -27.46 -2.25 7.43
CA LEU A 120 -27.51 -1.61 6.11
C LEU A 120 -26.28 -1.98 5.26
N TYR A 121 -25.09 -2.01 5.87
CA TYR A 121 -23.85 -2.40 5.22
C TYR A 121 -23.91 -3.83 4.65
N GLN A 122 -24.41 -4.78 5.44
CA GLN A 122 -24.59 -6.18 5.02
C GLN A 122 -25.61 -6.31 3.88
N ARG A 123 -26.69 -5.52 3.92
CA ARG A 123 -27.67 -5.46 2.83
C ARG A 123 -27.06 -4.97 1.52
N ILE A 124 -26.18 -3.95 1.59
CA ILE A 124 -25.45 -3.46 0.42
C ILE A 124 -24.44 -4.48 -0.09
N ALA A 125 -23.80 -5.21 0.81
CA ALA A 125 -22.79 -6.21 0.47
C ALA A 125 -23.39 -7.50 -0.12
N HIS A 126 -24.71 -7.70 -0.02
CA HIS A 126 -25.42 -8.93 -0.48
C HIS A 126 -24.81 -10.24 0.07
N LYS A 127 -24.15 -10.18 1.23
CA LYS A 127 -23.57 -11.36 1.89
C LYS A 127 -24.12 -11.51 3.29
N PRO A 128 -24.44 -12.74 3.73
CA PRO A 128 -24.63 -13.02 5.14
C PRO A 128 -23.31 -12.74 5.86
N ALA A 129 -23.38 -12.12 7.03
CA ALA A 129 -22.18 -11.96 7.86
C ALA A 129 -21.69 -13.37 8.26
N ARG A 130 -20.42 -13.65 8.01
CA ARG A 130 -19.74 -14.73 8.73
C ARG A 130 -19.64 -14.28 10.19
N HIS A 131 -20.39 -14.92 11.06
CA HIS A 131 -20.31 -14.60 12.48
C HIS A 131 -19.11 -15.32 13.09
N MET A 132 -18.30 -14.54 13.83
CA MET A 132 -17.28 -15.11 14.69
C MET A 132 -17.95 -16.01 15.74
N GLY A 133 -17.37 -17.14 16.01
CA GLY A 133 -17.91 -18.08 17.00
C GLY A 133 -17.97 -17.46 18.40
N GLU A 134 -18.98 -17.80 19.17
CA GLU A 134 -19.20 -17.26 20.53
C GLU A 134 -17.99 -17.45 21.46
N MET A 135 -17.30 -18.60 21.30
CA MET A 135 -16.08 -18.88 22.08
C MET A 135 -14.95 -17.91 21.78
N GLU A 136 -14.79 -17.53 20.50
CA GLU A 136 -13.74 -16.59 20.10
C GLU A 136 -14.07 -15.16 20.54
N LEU A 137 -15.32 -14.75 20.44
CA LEU A 137 -15.78 -13.47 21.00
C LEU A 137 -15.51 -13.40 22.51
N LYS A 138 -15.85 -14.43 23.27
CA LYS A 138 -15.55 -14.52 24.72
C LYS A 138 -14.05 -14.53 25.00
N ARG A 139 -13.23 -15.14 24.11
CA ARG A 139 -11.77 -15.11 24.25
C ARG A 139 -11.23 -13.67 24.11
N ILE A 140 -11.71 -12.94 23.11
CA ILE A 140 -11.32 -11.53 22.90
C ILE A 140 -11.78 -10.68 24.08
N GLU A 141 -13.04 -10.81 24.51
CA GLU A 141 -13.58 -10.06 25.64
C GLU A 141 -12.75 -10.23 26.92
N ARG A 142 -12.23 -11.43 27.19
CA ARG A 142 -11.40 -11.73 28.37
C ARG A 142 -10.04 -11.02 28.36
N VAL A 143 -9.50 -10.65 27.22
CA VAL A 143 -8.20 -9.98 27.09
C VAL A 143 -8.33 -8.47 27.01
N LEU A 144 -9.54 -7.95 26.73
CA LEU A 144 -9.84 -6.52 26.79
C LEU A 144 -9.83 -6.02 28.24
N ASP A 145 -9.77 -4.71 28.39
CA ASP A 145 -9.86 -4.05 29.68
C ASP A 145 -11.16 -4.44 30.40
N SER A 146 -11.03 -5.07 31.58
CA SER A 146 -12.15 -5.50 32.40
C SER A 146 -12.81 -4.35 33.19
N GLY A 147 -12.25 -3.15 33.18
CA GLY A 147 -12.84 -1.94 33.76
C GLY A 147 -14.01 -1.39 32.94
N HIS A 148 -14.29 -1.94 31.77
CA HIS A 148 -15.35 -1.50 30.85
C HIS A 148 -16.32 -2.63 30.49
N GLN A 149 -17.60 -2.25 30.23
CA GLN A 149 -18.58 -3.15 29.64
C GLN A 149 -18.50 -3.05 28.10
N TRP A 150 -18.00 -4.10 27.46
CA TRP A 150 -17.80 -4.12 26.02
C TRP A 150 -19.03 -4.62 25.26
N SER A 151 -19.37 -3.92 24.19
CA SER A 151 -20.30 -4.39 23.15
C SER A 151 -19.51 -4.66 21.88
N LEU A 152 -19.49 -5.91 21.42
CA LEU A 152 -18.74 -6.37 20.27
C LEU A 152 -19.69 -6.58 19.08
N PHE A 153 -19.40 -5.92 17.96
CA PHE A 153 -20.14 -6.08 16.71
C PHE A 153 -19.21 -6.65 15.64
N ASN A 154 -19.56 -7.83 15.16
CA ASN A 154 -18.80 -8.55 14.16
C ASN A 154 -19.29 -8.22 12.75
N TYR A 155 -18.35 -8.00 11.81
CA TYR A 155 -18.59 -7.90 10.37
C TYR A 155 -17.35 -8.33 9.60
N GLU A 156 -17.50 -8.59 8.30
CA GLU A 156 -16.41 -8.99 7.43
C GLU A 156 -16.04 -7.86 6.47
N ASP A 157 -14.76 -7.61 6.34
CA ASP A 157 -14.15 -6.81 5.30
C ASP A 157 -12.93 -7.56 4.72
N ALA A 158 -11.97 -6.88 4.11
CA ALA A 158 -10.79 -7.54 3.58
C ALA A 158 -9.51 -6.78 3.95
N GLN A 159 -8.40 -7.48 3.91
CA GLN A 159 -7.05 -6.97 4.10
C GLN A 159 -6.21 -7.28 2.87
N CYS A 160 -5.35 -6.33 2.48
CA CYS A 160 -4.24 -6.54 1.57
C CYS A 160 -2.97 -6.29 2.37
N GLU A 161 -2.33 -7.34 2.85
CA GLU A 161 -1.15 -7.20 3.71
C GLU A 161 -0.01 -6.45 3.04
N PHE A 162 0.14 -6.65 1.72
CA PHE A 162 1.18 -6.02 0.92
C PHE A 162 0.58 -5.35 -0.33
N PRO A 163 0.00 -4.13 -0.20
CA PRO A 163 -0.51 -3.39 -1.35
C PRO A 163 0.59 -3.06 -2.37
N GLU A 164 1.84 -3.10 -1.98
CA GLU A 164 3.01 -3.02 -2.85
C GLU A 164 3.03 -4.17 -3.87
N ARG A 165 2.67 -5.38 -3.45
CA ARG A 165 2.55 -6.55 -4.33
C ARG A 165 1.39 -6.40 -5.33
N LEU A 166 0.25 -5.86 -4.88
CA LEU A 166 -0.87 -5.57 -5.77
C LEU A 166 -0.47 -4.56 -6.86
N VAL A 167 0.33 -3.54 -6.49
CA VAL A 167 0.89 -2.59 -7.46
C VAL A 167 1.84 -3.29 -8.42
N ALA A 168 2.74 -4.17 -7.95
CA ALA A 168 3.68 -4.91 -8.79
C ALA A 168 2.96 -5.80 -9.82
N GLU A 169 1.87 -6.46 -9.45
CA GLU A 169 1.06 -7.24 -10.38
C GLU A 169 0.36 -6.36 -11.42
N TRP A 170 -0.29 -5.28 -11.00
CA TRP A 170 -0.94 -4.37 -11.93
C TRP A 170 0.05 -3.65 -12.86
N LEU A 171 1.27 -3.38 -12.37
CA LEU A 171 2.36 -2.85 -13.17
C LEU A 171 2.77 -3.83 -14.26
N THR A 172 2.95 -5.10 -13.92
CA THR A 172 3.27 -6.16 -14.89
C THR A 172 2.16 -6.29 -15.94
N GLU A 173 0.90 -6.32 -15.52
CA GLU A 173 -0.24 -6.35 -16.45
C GLU A 173 -0.30 -5.11 -17.37
N ALA A 174 0.06 -3.92 -16.86
CA ALA A 174 0.12 -2.70 -17.67
C ALA A 174 1.17 -2.82 -18.76
N VAL A 175 2.35 -3.36 -18.42
CA VAL A 175 3.44 -3.53 -19.37
C VAL A 175 3.16 -4.66 -20.36
N ASP A 176 2.60 -5.77 -19.92
CA ASP A 176 2.17 -6.87 -20.80
C ASP A 176 1.09 -6.37 -21.81
N ALA A 177 0.32 -5.33 -21.43
CA ALA A 177 -0.62 -4.64 -22.31
C ALA A 177 0.03 -3.50 -23.16
N GLY A 178 1.34 -3.30 -23.10
CA GLY A 178 2.08 -2.34 -23.91
C GLY A 178 2.37 -0.98 -23.25
N ALA A 179 2.16 -0.82 -21.93
CA ALA A 179 2.60 0.37 -21.24
C ALA A 179 4.13 0.44 -21.16
N VAL A 180 4.67 1.64 -21.30
CA VAL A 180 6.05 1.96 -20.95
C VAL A 180 6.08 2.51 -19.53
N VAL A 181 7.00 2.02 -18.70
CA VAL A 181 7.07 2.45 -17.30
C VAL A 181 8.49 2.88 -16.93
N ARG A 182 8.58 3.88 -16.03
CA ARG A 182 9.83 4.42 -15.49
C ARG A 182 9.67 4.74 -14.02
N ASN A 183 10.37 4.03 -13.16
CA ASN A 183 10.62 4.44 -11.78
C ASN A 183 11.96 5.19 -11.68
N HIS A 184 12.23 5.82 -10.55
CA HIS A 184 13.38 6.72 -10.34
C HIS A 184 13.49 7.76 -11.46
N CYS A 185 12.35 8.25 -11.94
CA CYS A 185 12.22 9.21 -13.03
C CYS A 185 11.29 10.36 -12.59
N GLU A 186 11.88 11.52 -12.33
CA GLU A 186 11.16 12.69 -11.82
C GLU A 186 10.58 13.52 -12.95
N VAL A 187 9.31 13.92 -12.82
CA VAL A 187 8.73 14.96 -13.67
C VAL A 187 9.18 16.31 -13.14
N LEU A 188 9.98 17.03 -13.94
CA LEU A 188 10.45 18.36 -13.63
C LEU A 188 9.38 19.42 -13.89
N ALA A 189 8.69 19.31 -15.03
CA ALA A 189 7.59 20.19 -15.43
C ALA A 189 6.74 19.55 -16.54
N VAL A 190 5.54 20.09 -16.70
CA VAL A 190 4.70 19.90 -17.89
C VAL A 190 4.75 21.21 -18.67
N ASP A 191 5.12 21.14 -19.96
CA ASP A 191 5.10 22.28 -20.83
C ASP A 191 3.69 22.56 -21.34
N ILE A 192 3.30 23.83 -21.27
CA ILE A 192 1.97 24.30 -21.67
C ILE A 192 2.15 25.31 -22.81
N ALA A 193 1.81 24.87 -24.02
CA ALA A 193 1.87 25.67 -25.22
C ALA A 193 0.44 26.04 -25.67
N HIS A 194 0.19 27.32 -25.88
CA HIS A 194 -1.11 27.86 -26.34
C HIS A 194 -2.32 27.36 -25.50
N GLY A 195 -2.18 27.34 -24.19
CA GLY A 195 -3.23 26.92 -23.27
C GLY A 195 -3.46 25.41 -23.21
N ARG A 196 -2.56 24.60 -23.76
CA ARG A 196 -2.65 23.15 -23.78
C ARG A 196 -1.38 22.50 -23.21
N ALA A 197 -1.56 21.56 -22.31
CA ALA A 197 -0.49 20.68 -21.83
C ALA A 197 -0.11 19.69 -22.95
N ARG A 198 1.17 19.64 -23.29
CA ARG A 198 1.64 18.91 -24.47
C ARG A 198 2.86 18.04 -24.21
N GLU A 199 3.84 18.55 -23.50
CA GLU A 199 5.13 17.90 -23.34
C GLU A 199 5.44 17.74 -21.83
N VAL A 200 6.12 16.65 -21.47
CA VAL A 200 6.58 16.39 -20.10
C VAL A 200 8.09 16.32 -20.09
N LEU A 201 8.71 17.15 -19.26
CA LEU A 201 10.15 17.13 -19.01
C LEU A 201 10.44 16.17 -17.85
N LEU A 202 11.25 15.18 -18.11
CA LEU A 202 11.61 14.09 -17.23
C LEU A 202 13.10 14.17 -16.85
N ARG A 203 13.45 13.72 -15.65
CA ARG A 203 14.84 13.46 -15.24
C ARG A 203 14.96 12.03 -14.72
N ASP A 204 15.75 11.21 -15.37
CA ASP A 204 16.17 9.92 -14.83
C ASP A 204 17.14 10.15 -13.68
N ARG A 205 16.75 9.78 -12.47
CA ARG A 205 17.54 10.02 -11.24
C ARG A 205 18.76 9.12 -11.13
N ASN A 206 18.77 8.00 -11.85
CA ASN A 206 19.88 7.05 -11.83
C ASN A 206 21.03 7.54 -12.74
N THR A 207 20.70 8.19 -13.84
CA THR A 207 21.68 8.68 -14.83
C THR A 207 21.86 10.18 -14.82
N GLY A 208 20.94 10.93 -14.21
CA GLY A 208 20.89 12.41 -14.25
C GLY A 208 20.46 12.99 -15.59
N LYS A 209 20.09 12.14 -16.58
CA LYS A 209 19.72 12.56 -17.93
C LYS A 209 18.31 13.15 -17.96
N ASP A 210 18.16 14.26 -18.67
CA ASP A 210 16.86 14.87 -18.96
C ASP A 210 16.34 14.37 -20.30
N GLU A 211 15.03 14.10 -20.39
CA GLU A 211 14.32 13.63 -21.56
C GLU A 211 12.98 14.37 -21.70
N ARG A 212 12.51 14.55 -22.93
CA ARG A 212 11.23 15.18 -23.24
C ARG A 212 10.32 14.20 -23.95
N VAL A 213 9.06 14.14 -23.56
CA VAL A 213 8.05 13.27 -24.19
C VAL A 213 6.80 14.07 -24.53
N ASP A 214 6.26 13.84 -25.72
CA ASP A 214 4.97 14.40 -26.13
C ASP A 214 3.82 13.56 -25.57
N ALA A 215 2.72 14.23 -25.20
CA ALA A 215 1.52 13.59 -24.68
C ALA A 215 0.22 14.17 -25.24
N ALA A 216 -0.72 13.32 -25.65
CA ALA A 216 -2.07 13.76 -25.97
C ALA A 216 -2.90 14.09 -24.72
N TRP A 217 -2.67 13.37 -23.62
CA TRP A 217 -3.24 13.61 -22.30
C TRP A 217 -2.20 13.42 -21.21
N ILE A 218 -2.24 14.27 -20.19
CA ILE A 218 -1.37 14.21 -19.02
C ILE A 218 -2.24 14.03 -17.76
N LEU A 219 -2.01 12.94 -17.02
CA LEU A 219 -2.75 12.58 -15.82
C LEU A 219 -1.83 12.69 -14.61
N ASN A 220 -2.03 13.74 -13.82
CA ASN A 220 -1.27 13.98 -12.60
C ASN A 220 -1.84 13.16 -11.44
N CYS A 221 -1.26 12.00 -11.20
CA CYS A 221 -1.58 11.05 -10.15
C CYS A 221 -0.56 11.06 -9.02
N ALA A 222 0.14 12.18 -8.82
CA ALA A 222 1.25 12.32 -7.89
C ALA A 222 0.83 12.30 -6.39
N GLY A 223 -0.44 11.97 -6.08
CA GLY A 223 -0.92 11.86 -4.71
C GLY A 223 -0.71 13.16 -3.92
N PRO A 224 0.00 13.14 -2.78
CA PRO A 224 0.21 14.36 -2.00
C PRO A 224 1.11 15.42 -2.68
N TRP A 225 1.78 15.08 -3.78
CA TRP A 225 2.60 16.01 -4.58
C TRP A 225 1.87 16.61 -5.79
N VAL A 226 0.55 16.42 -5.91
CA VAL A 226 -0.26 16.93 -7.04
C VAL A 226 -0.05 18.43 -7.24
N ASP A 227 -0.15 19.24 -6.18
CA ASP A 227 0.04 20.69 -6.26
C ASP A 227 1.47 21.08 -6.66
N ARG A 228 2.48 20.28 -6.28
CA ARG A 228 3.88 20.50 -6.66
C ARG A 228 4.09 20.34 -8.16
N ILE A 229 3.44 19.37 -8.79
CA ILE A 229 3.47 19.22 -10.26
C ILE A 229 2.81 20.41 -10.93
N CYS A 230 1.65 20.87 -10.44
CA CYS A 230 0.99 22.06 -10.96
C CYS A 230 1.87 23.31 -10.85
N GLN A 231 2.48 23.55 -9.70
CA GLN A 231 3.38 24.69 -9.45
C GLN A 231 4.59 24.70 -10.38
N ARG A 232 5.27 23.55 -10.54
CA ARG A 232 6.42 23.39 -11.44
C ARG A 232 6.05 23.60 -12.91
N SER A 233 4.81 23.34 -13.27
CA SER A 233 4.26 23.49 -14.62
C SER A 233 3.60 24.85 -14.86
N SER A 234 3.75 25.79 -13.93
CA SER A 234 3.10 27.11 -13.97
C SER A 234 1.57 27.09 -14.07
N VAL A 235 0.94 25.98 -13.70
CA VAL A 235 -0.52 25.86 -13.59
C VAL A 235 -0.97 26.47 -12.27
N ARG A 236 -1.70 27.57 -12.32
CA ARG A 236 -2.14 28.31 -11.15
C ARG A 236 -3.57 27.95 -10.80
N THR A 237 -3.74 27.13 -9.78
CA THR A 237 -5.05 26.84 -9.19
C THR A 237 -5.44 27.94 -8.20
N ALA A 238 -6.75 28.26 -8.12
CA ALA A 238 -7.27 29.30 -7.20
C ALA A 238 -7.05 28.96 -5.72
N LYS A 239 -6.89 27.69 -5.40
CA LYS A 239 -6.60 27.14 -4.06
C LYS A 239 -5.81 25.84 -4.19
N PRO A 240 -5.11 25.39 -3.14
CA PRO A 240 -4.50 24.06 -3.14
C PRO A 240 -5.53 22.98 -3.48
N LEU A 241 -5.15 21.99 -4.25
CA LEU A 241 -6.00 20.84 -4.60
C LEU A 241 -6.02 19.82 -3.48
N VAL A 242 -4.87 19.63 -2.81
CA VAL A 242 -4.66 18.62 -1.77
C VAL A 242 -4.42 19.28 -0.42
N GLY A 243 -5.19 18.86 0.59
CA GLY A 243 -4.95 19.15 2.00
C GLY A 243 -4.18 17.99 2.65
N GLY A 244 -2.92 18.24 3.03
CA GLY A 244 -2.07 17.22 3.63
C GLY A 244 -2.60 16.74 4.98
N MET A 245 -2.86 15.43 5.10
CA MET A 245 -3.30 14.80 6.34
C MET A 245 -2.42 13.59 6.65
N ARG A 246 -1.49 13.75 7.61
CA ARG A 246 -0.61 12.67 8.08
C ARG A 246 -1.41 11.66 8.89
N GLY A 247 -1.16 10.38 8.62
CA GLY A 247 -1.62 9.28 9.43
C GLY A 247 -0.45 8.37 9.77
N SER A 248 -0.23 8.18 11.06
CA SER A 248 0.87 7.38 11.61
C SER A 248 0.39 6.04 12.09
N HIS A 249 1.26 5.04 11.99
CA HIS A 249 1.04 3.68 12.45
C HIS A 249 2.25 3.21 13.24
N ILE A 250 2.02 2.34 14.23
CA ILE A 250 3.06 1.57 14.90
C ILE A 250 2.91 0.09 14.56
N VAL A 251 4.01 -0.59 14.43
CA VAL A 251 4.07 -2.05 14.26
C VAL A 251 4.75 -2.63 15.48
N MET A 252 4.09 -3.60 16.10
CA MET A 252 4.49 -4.21 17.36
C MET A 252 4.72 -5.70 17.18
N SER A 253 5.58 -6.28 18.00
CA SER A 253 5.62 -7.74 18.15
C SER A 253 4.24 -8.27 18.52
N ARG A 254 3.93 -9.49 18.09
CA ARG A 254 2.71 -10.16 18.54
C ARG A 254 2.79 -10.40 20.04
N PHE A 255 1.82 -9.90 20.77
CA PHE A 255 1.75 -10.00 22.23
C PHE A 255 0.69 -11.01 22.69
N SER A 256 0.79 -11.44 23.95
CA SER A 256 -0.18 -12.37 24.53
C SER A 256 -1.58 -11.76 24.55
N GLY A 257 -2.55 -12.44 23.94
CA GLY A 257 -3.92 -11.96 23.80
C GLY A 257 -4.15 -11.10 22.54
N ALA A 258 -3.13 -10.87 21.70
CA ALA A 258 -3.33 -10.21 20.41
C ALA A 258 -4.35 -10.99 19.57
N PRO A 259 -5.39 -10.33 19.05
CA PRO A 259 -6.45 -11.01 18.29
C PRO A 259 -5.98 -11.39 16.88
N ASN A 260 -6.61 -12.43 16.33
CA ASN A 260 -6.48 -12.77 14.89
C ASN A 260 -7.49 -11.99 14.03
N ALA A 261 -8.38 -11.23 14.65
CA ALA A 261 -9.34 -10.37 13.99
C ALA A 261 -8.87 -8.91 14.02
N ALA A 262 -9.35 -8.11 13.08
CA ALA A 262 -9.17 -6.68 13.08
C ALA A 262 -10.09 -6.04 14.14
N LEU A 263 -9.53 -5.30 15.07
CA LEU A 263 -10.31 -4.50 16.01
C LEU A 263 -10.46 -3.08 15.51
N TYR A 264 -11.65 -2.56 15.59
CA TYR A 264 -11.98 -1.16 15.35
C TYR A 264 -12.54 -0.56 16.64
N THR A 265 -11.90 0.45 17.17
CA THR A 265 -12.32 1.14 18.39
C THR A 265 -12.32 2.64 18.20
N GLU A 266 -12.98 3.34 19.12
CA GLU A 266 -12.92 4.80 19.21
C GLU A 266 -11.96 5.23 20.32
N ALA A 267 -11.06 6.15 19.98
CA ALA A 267 -10.33 6.90 20.99
C ALA A 267 -11.24 7.86 21.77
N ALA A 268 -10.81 8.33 22.94
CA ALA A 268 -11.58 9.30 23.75
C ALA A 268 -11.94 10.59 22.99
N ASP A 269 -11.15 10.98 21.99
CA ASP A 269 -11.42 12.10 21.09
C ASP A 269 -12.38 11.77 19.93
N GLY A 270 -12.86 10.51 19.83
CA GLY A 270 -13.78 10.00 18.81
C GLY A 270 -13.12 9.59 17.50
N ARG A 271 -11.79 9.60 17.43
CA ARG A 271 -11.06 9.13 16.23
C ARG A 271 -11.03 7.60 16.19
N PRO A 272 -11.16 7.00 15.00
CA PRO A 272 -11.05 5.56 14.84
C PRO A 272 -9.61 5.10 14.98
N VAL A 273 -9.40 4.04 15.73
CA VAL A 273 -8.11 3.33 15.81
C VAL A 273 -8.35 1.86 15.48
N PHE A 274 -7.47 1.31 14.66
CA PHE A 274 -7.47 -0.09 14.27
C PHE A 274 -6.32 -0.82 14.97
N VAL A 275 -6.57 -2.05 15.38
CA VAL A 275 -5.56 -3.01 15.81
C VAL A 275 -5.70 -4.24 14.92
N LEU A 276 -4.73 -4.48 14.06
CA LEU A 276 -4.80 -5.45 12.99
C LEU A 276 -3.72 -6.52 13.14
N PRO A 277 -4.01 -7.80 12.93
CA PRO A 277 -2.96 -8.77 12.64
C PRO A 277 -2.35 -8.41 11.28
N TRP A 278 -1.03 -8.40 11.18
CA TRP A 278 -0.32 -8.09 9.96
C TRP A 278 1.08 -8.69 9.97
N ASN A 279 1.40 -9.51 8.97
CA ASN A 279 2.75 -10.04 8.74
C ASN A 279 3.37 -10.61 10.05
N GLU A 280 2.63 -11.48 10.73
CA GLU A 280 2.97 -12.10 12.04
C GLU A 280 3.21 -11.10 13.18
N GLN A 281 2.83 -9.85 12.99
CA GLN A 281 2.96 -8.73 13.90
C GLN A 281 1.57 -8.14 14.20
N VAL A 282 1.54 -7.01 14.89
CA VAL A 282 0.33 -6.22 15.14
C VAL A 282 0.54 -4.82 14.61
N LEU A 283 -0.32 -4.40 13.69
CA LEU A 283 -0.36 -3.04 13.15
C LEU A 283 -1.42 -2.23 13.90
N VAL A 284 -1.01 -1.10 14.50
CA VAL A 284 -1.91 -0.19 15.23
C VAL A 284 -1.92 1.18 14.54
N GLY A 285 -3.09 1.70 14.25
CA GLY A 285 -3.26 3.02 13.61
C GLY A 285 -4.72 3.35 13.35
N THR A 286 -5.02 4.58 13.07
CA THR A 286 -4.11 5.60 12.56
C THR A 286 -4.36 6.92 13.27
N THR A 287 -3.37 7.80 13.26
CA THR A 287 -3.55 9.19 13.68
C THR A 287 -4.14 10.03 12.54
N GLU A 288 -4.60 11.24 12.86
CA GLU A 288 -5.02 12.25 11.89
C GLU A 288 -4.44 13.61 12.31
N VAL A 289 -3.32 14.01 11.69
CA VAL A 289 -2.61 15.26 11.97
C VAL A 289 -2.44 16.03 10.67
N ALA A 290 -2.75 17.34 10.69
CA ALA A 290 -2.48 18.19 9.54
C ALA A 290 -0.96 18.23 9.27
N ASP A 291 -0.56 18.07 8.02
CA ASP A 291 0.84 18.07 7.61
C ASP A 291 1.01 18.92 6.35
N THR A 292 1.75 20.01 6.52
CA THR A 292 2.08 20.96 5.43
C THR A 292 3.52 20.82 4.95
N GLY A 293 4.26 19.84 5.50
CA GLY A 293 5.65 19.57 5.14
C GLY A 293 5.80 18.83 3.81
N ASP A 294 7.03 18.46 3.49
CA ASP A 294 7.31 17.60 2.33
C ASP A 294 6.80 16.18 2.61
N PRO A 295 5.81 15.67 1.83
CA PRO A 295 5.28 14.33 2.01
C PRO A 295 6.34 13.21 1.91
N GLY A 296 7.45 13.47 1.21
CA GLY A 296 8.56 12.53 1.07
C GLY A 296 9.40 12.38 2.34
N ARG A 297 9.34 13.37 3.25
CA ARG A 297 10.07 13.37 4.52
C ARG A 297 9.17 13.14 5.74
N THR A 298 7.91 12.84 5.51
CA THR A 298 6.94 12.61 6.58
C THR A 298 7.30 11.38 7.40
N ALA A 299 7.39 11.57 8.72
CA ALA A 299 7.61 10.52 9.70
C ALA A 299 6.65 10.69 10.89
N PRO A 300 6.35 9.63 11.66
CA PRO A 300 5.58 9.73 12.89
C PRO A 300 6.30 10.62 13.90
N SER A 301 5.57 11.47 14.62
CA SER A 301 6.12 12.14 15.80
C SER A 301 6.14 11.20 17.01
N ASN A 302 6.91 11.54 18.04
CA ASN A 302 6.94 10.74 19.26
C ASN A 302 5.57 10.75 19.97
N GLU A 303 4.88 11.90 19.96
CA GLU A 303 3.54 12.05 20.52
C GLU A 303 2.51 11.16 19.80
N GLU A 304 2.63 11.00 18.49
CA GLU A 304 1.77 10.09 17.72
C GLU A 304 2.06 8.62 18.06
N ILE A 305 3.33 8.25 18.23
CA ILE A 305 3.73 6.90 18.63
C ILE A 305 3.21 6.59 20.04
N GLU A 306 3.41 7.50 21.00
CA GLU A 306 2.93 7.36 22.37
C GLU A 306 1.39 7.32 22.45
N TYR A 307 0.71 8.12 21.63
CA TYR A 307 -0.75 8.08 21.52
C TYR A 307 -1.25 6.71 21.09
N LEU A 308 -0.68 6.12 20.04
CA LEU A 308 -1.08 4.81 19.55
C LEU A 308 -0.73 3.70 20.53
N LEU A 309 0.45 3.77 21.16
CA LEU A 309 0.86 2.83 22.22
C LEU A 309 -0.11 2.88 23.41
N ARG A 310 -0.47 4.08 23.86
CA ARG A 310 -1.44 4.28 24.95
C ARG A 310 -2.79 3.67 24.61
N MET A 311 -3.29 3.88 23.39
CA MET A 311 -4.56 3.33 22.93
C MET A 311 -4.59 1.81 22.97
N VAL A 312 -3.55 1.14 22.45
CA VAL A 312 -3.50 -0.33 22.48
C VAL A 312 -3.25 -0.87 23.89
N SER A 313 -2.47 -0.18 24.74
CA SER A 313 -2.23 -0.56 26.14
C SER A 313 -3.50 -0.45 26.97
N GLN A 314 -4.36 0.54 26.73
CA GLN A 314 -5.66 0.67 27.36
C GLN A 314 -6.62 -0.44 26.97
N LEU A 315 -6.58 -0.89 25.70
CA LEU A 315 -7.39 -2.03 25.26
C LEU A 315 -6.92 -3.35 25.89
N PHE A 316 -5.61 -3.53 26.07
CA PHE A 316 -4.98 -4.77 26.51
C PHE A 316 -4.11 -4.57 27.75
N PRO A 317 -4.66 -4.15 28.91
CA PRO A 317 -3.85 -3.80 30.07
C PRO A 317 -3.04 -4.98 30.64
N LYS A 318 -3.52 -6.21 30.47
CA LYS A 318 -2.82 -7.44 30.88
C LYS A 318 -1.55 -7.72 30.07
N ALA A 319 -1.44 -7.17 28.86
CA ALA A 319 -0.27 -7.36 28.00
C ALA A 319 0.94 -6.51 28.44
N LYS A 320 0.74 -5.47 29.29
CA LYS A 320 1.78 -4.58 29.82
C LYS A 320 2.71 -4.02 28.73
N LEU A 321 2.10 -3.57 27.62
CA LEU A 321 2.83 -3.10 26.45
C LEU A 321 3.64 -1.82 26.74
N SER A 322 4.81 -1.75 26.14
CA SER A 322 5.77 -0.67 26.30
C SER A 322 6.34 -0.21 24.96
N ILE A 323 7.13 0.85 24.96
CA ILE A 323 7.83 1.36 23.78
C ILE A 323 8.79 0.30 23.16
N HIS A 324 9.30 -0.62 23.97
CA HIS A 324 10.21 -1.69 23.52
C HIS A 324 9.50 -2.78 22.70
N ASP A 325 8.19 -2.88 22.80
CA ASP A 325 7.39 -3.81 22.00
C ASP A 325 7.16 -3.29 20.58
N ILE A 326 7.44 -1.99 20.33
CA ILE A 326 7.32 -1.38 19.02
C ILE A 326 8.56 -1.72 18.19
N LYS A 327 8.36 -2.43 17.10
CA LYS A 327 9.42 -2.75 16.12
C LYS A 327 9.81 -1.53 15.30
N TYR A 328 8.82 -0.83 14.78
CA TYR A 328 8.97 0.41 14.02
C TYR A 328 7.63 1.15 13.89
N ALA A 329 7.71 2.38 13.43
CA ALA A 329 6.55 3.21 13.11
C ALA A 329 6.72 3.84 11.73
N PHE A 330 5.62 4.08 11.03
CA PHE A 330 5.62 4.76 9.75
C PHE A 330 4.45 5.73 9.62
N ALA A 331 4.60 6.72 8.74
CA ALA A 331 3.54 7.68 8.45
C ALA A 331 3.41 7.93 6.94
N GLY A 332 2.21 8.32 6.52
CA GLY A 332 1.94 8.76 5.17
C GLY A 332 0.99 9.95 5.14
N VAL A 333 1.14 10.82 4.15
CA VAL A 333 0.28 11.98 3.94
C VAL A 333 -0.84 11.61 2.96
N ARG A 334 -2.08 11.57 3.46
CA ARG A 334 -3.25 11.28 2.63
C ARG A 334 -3.53 12.46 1.69
N PRO A 335 -3.68 12.24 0.38
CA PRO A 335 -3.98 13.29 -0.58
C PRO A 335 -5.48 13.65 -0.58
N LEU A 336 -6.00 14.04 0.59
CA LEU A 336 -7.41 14.43 0.71
C LEU A 336 -7.65 15.77 0.02
N PRO A 337 -8.86 16.03 -0.51
CA PRO A 337 -9.21 17.31 -1.07
C PRO A 337 -8.98 18.45 -0.06
N TYR A 338 -8.38 19.54 -0.51
CA TYR A 338 -8.22 20.72 0.34
C TYR A 338 -9.57 21.30 0.72
N THR A 339 -9.79 21.53 2.00
CA THR A 339 -11.01 22.17 2.53
C THR A 339 -10.58 23.15 3.63
N ALA A 340 -10.70 24.45 3.35
CA ALA A 340 -10.29 25.49 4.27
C ALA A 340 -11.04 25.38 5.61
N GLY A 341 -10.32 25.36 6.73
CA GLY A 341 -10.89 25.33 8.08
C GLY A 341 -11.66 24.06 8.47
N ALA A 342 -11.73 23.05 7.61
CA ALA A 342 -12.45 21.82 7.92
C ALA A 342 -11.70 20.98 8.96
N LYS A 343 -12.46 20.40 9.90
CA LYS A 343 -11.92 19.35 10.77
C LYS A 343 -11.54 18.12 9.94
N PRO A 344 -10.45 17.42 10.26
CA PRO A 344 -10.00 16.23 9.52
C PRO A 344 -11.08 15.19 9.27
N SER A 345 -11.94 14.96 10.25
CA SER A 345 -13.04 14.00 10.18
C SER A 345 -14.17 14.38 9.22
N ALA A 346 -14.30 15.68 8.86
CA ALA A 346 -15.35 16.19 7.98
C ALA A 346 -14.93 16.22 6.50
N VAL A 347 -13.65 16.03 6.18
CA VAL A 347 -13.17 16.01 4.80
C VAL A 347 -13.63 14.73 4.11
N THR A 348 -14.30 14.86 2.96
CA THR A 348 -14.76 13.71 2.17
C THR A 348 -13.60 12.79 1.78
N ARG A 349 -13.88 11.50 1.73
CA ARG A 349 -12.94 10.46 1.26
C ARG A 349 -13.17 10.08 -0.21
N ARG A 350 -14.04 10.81 -0.89
CA ARG A 350 -14.30 10.65 -2.32
C ARG A 350 -13.11 11.19 -3.11
N HIS A 351 -12.80 10.56 -4.25
CA HIS A 351 -11.83 11.09 -5.20
C HIS A 351 -12.47 12.13 -6.12
N PHE A 352 -11.64 12.98 -6.69
CA PHE A 352 -12.03 13.99 -7.68
C PHE A 352 -11.05 13.99 -8.84
N LEU A 353 -11.58 14.21 -10.06
CA LEU A 353 -10.80 14.43 -11.26
C LEU A 353 -10.88 15.93 -11.59
N HIS A 354 -9.83 16.67 -11.27
CA HIS A 354 -9.74 18.10 -11.52
C HIS A 354 -9.18 18.35 -12.92
N ASP A 355 -9.99 18.95 -13.79
CA ASP A 355 -9.62 19.31 -15.16
C ASP A 355 -9.02 20.72 -15.15
N HIS A 356 -7.81 20.87 -15.67
CA HIS A 356 -7.06 22.13 -15.67
C HIS A 356 -7.36 23.03 -16.89
N SER A 357 -8.44 22.78 -17.61
CA SER A 357 -8.79 23.58 -18.80
C SER A 357 -9.02 25.06 -18.45
N ASP A 358 -9.66 25.33 -17.31
CA ASP A 358 -9.93 26.70 -16.84
C ASP A 358 -8.66 27.41 -16.35
N GLU A 359 -7.63 26.65 -15.95
CA GLU A 359 -6.30 27.17 -15.56
C GLU A 359 -5.34 27.25 -16.75
N GLY A 360 -5.84 27.10 -17.98
CA GLY A 360 -5.04 27.22 -19.19
C GLY A 360 -4.13 26.01 -19.48
N ALA A 361 -4.46 24.83 -18.94
CA ALA A 361 -3.74 23.58 -19.19
C ALA A 361 -4.69 22.49 -19.75
N VAL A 362 -5.33 22.77 -20.87
CA VAL A 362 -6.21 21.81 -21.56
C VAL A 362 -5.50 20.49 -21.78
N LYS A 363 -6.16 19.34 -21.58
CA LYS A 363 -5.61 17.99 -21.65
C LYS A 363 -4.73 17.59 -20.46
N MET A 364 -4.76 18.35 -19.37
CA MET A 364 -4.20 17.94 -18.09
C MET A 364 -5.32 17.71 -17.06
N ILE A 365 -5.27 16.58 -16.35
CA ILE A 365 -6.20 16.25 -15.26
C ILE A 365 -5.40 15.83 -14.04
N SER A 366 -5.73 16.39 -12.87
CA SER A 366 -5.19 15.96 -11.58
C SER A 366 -6.16 15.03 -10.85
N VAL A 367 -5.63 13.92 -10.35
CA VAL A 367 -6.37 12.95 -9.53
C VAL A 367 -6.16 13.27 -8.06
N ILE A 368 -7.22 13.63 -7.36
CA ILE A 368 -7.22 14.05 -5.96
C ILE A 368 -7.91 13.00 -5.12
N GLY A 369 -7.29 12.53 -4.05
CA GLY A 369 -7.83 11.45 -3.23
C GLY A 369 -7.58 10.06 -3.82
N GLY A 370 -8.58 9.18 -3.66
CA GLY A 370 -8.47 7.76 -4.05
C GLY A 370 -8.13 6.85 -2.86
N LYS A 371 -8.37 5.58 -3.05
CA LYS A 371 -8.20 4.54 -2.01
C LYS A 371 -7.70 3.25 -2.66
N LEU A 372 -7.04 2.40 -1.87
CA LEU A 372 -6.66 1.05 -2.30
C LEU A 372 -7.87 0.29 -2.87
N THR A 373 -9.00 0.30 -2.16
CA THR A 373 -10.20 -0.43 -2.53
C THR A 373 -10.75 -0.02 -3.90
N THR A 374 -10.78 1.28 -4.21
CA THR A 374 -11.49 1.81 -5.40
C THR A 374 -10.56 2.27 -6.53
N ALA A 375 -9.27 1.96 -6.45
CA ALA A 375 -8.29 2.40 -7.43
C ALA A 375 -8.62 1.95 -8.87
N ALA A 376 -9.13 0.73 -9.05
CA ALA A 376 -9.54 0.23 -10.36
C ALA A 376 -10.81 0.92 -10.90
N SER A 377 -11.77 1.25 -10.02
CA SER A 377 -12.96 2.04 -10.41
C SER A 377 -12.58 3.45 -10.83
N LEU A 378 -11.74 4.11 -10.02
CA LEU A 378 -11.17 5.43 -10.34
C LEU A 378 -10.42 5.41 -11.68
N ALA A 379 -9.64 4.38 -11.96
CA ALA A 379 -8.90 4.25 -13.21
C ALA A 379 -9.84 4.20 -14.42
N ARG A 380 -10.92 3.42 -14.34
CA ARG A 380 -11.94 3.36 -15.40
C ARG A 380 -12.67 4.69 -15.58
N GLU A 381 -12.98 5.39 -14.48
CA GLU A 381 -13.58 6.72 -14.53
C GLU A 381 -12.65 7.73 -15.22
N CYS A 382 -11.36 7.72 -14.86
CA CYS A 382 -10.34 8.57 -15.45
C CYS A 382 -10.18 8.31 -16.96
N ALA A 383 -10.10 7.03 -17.36
CA ALA A 383 -10.03 6.65 -18.78
C ALA A 383 -11.23 7.17 -19.58
N ARG A 384 -12.45 6.98 -19.06
CA ARG A 384 -13.68 7.51 -19.70
C ARG A 384 -13.68 9.03 -19.81
N LYS A 385 -13.20 9.75 -18.79
CA LYS A 385 -13.10 11.21 -18.78
C LYS A 385 -12.22 11.74 -19.92
N ILE A 386 -11.21 10.99 -20.32
CA ILE A 386 -10.32 11.34 -21.44
C ILE A 386 -10.73 10.68 -22.77
N GLY A 387 -11.93 10.12 -22.84
CA GLY A 387 -12.50 9.56 -24.08
C GLY A 387 -12.04 8.15 -24.43
N ILE A 388 -11.42 7.42 -23.48
CA ILE A 388 -11.01 6.02 -23.68
C ILE A 388 -12.14 5.10 -23.23
N GLN A 389 -12.58 4.22 -24.15
CA GLN A 389 -13.58 3.20 -23.83
C GLN A 389 -12.93 2.07 -23.06
N VAL A 390 -13.38 1.87 -21.82
CA VAL A 390 -12.95 0.76 -20.97
C VAL A 390 -14.19 -0.03 -20.57
N PRO A 391 -14.23 -1.34 -20.87
CA PRO A 391 -15.37 -2.16 -20.50
C PRO A 391 -15.53 -2.26 -18.98
N GLU A 392 -16.75 -2.15 -18.51
CA GLU A 392 -17.05 -2.49 -17.11
C GLU A 392 -16.84 -4.00 -16.93
N PRO A 393 -16.11 -4.40 -15.89
CA PRO A 393 -15.90 -5.81 -15.62
C PRO A 393 -17.22 -6.48 -15.25
N LYS A 394 -17.49 -7.62 -15.87
CA LYS A 394 -18.66 -8.43 -15.52
C LYS A 394 -18.52 -8.91 -14.07
N LEU A 395 -19.53 -8.66 -13.25
CA LEU A 395 -19.64 -9.23 -11.92
C LEU A 395 -19.94 -10.73 -12.09
N ILE A 396 -18.94 -11.57 -11.94
CA ILE A 396 -19.14 -13.01 -11.84
C ILE A 396 -19.64 -13.29 -10.42
N ALA A 397 -20.82 -13.89 -10.29
CA ALA A 397 -21.33 -14.32 -9.00
C ALA A 397 -20.34 -15.31 -8.36
N VAL A 398 -19.96 -15.07 -7.12
CA VAL A 398 -19.10 -15.98 -6.36
C VAL A 398 -19.98 -16.91 -5.59
N GLY A 399 -19.74 -18.20 -5.76
CA GLY A 399 -20.10 -19.17 -4.72
C GLY A 399 -19.34 -18.84 -3.41
N PRO A 400 -19.80 -19.33 -2.27
CA PRO A 400 -19.11 -19.13 -1.01
C PRO A 400 -17.68 -19.67 -1.12
N GLY A 401 -16.70 -18.77 -1.24
CA GLY A 401 -15.29 -19.12 -1.25
C GLY A 401 -14.93 -19.72 0.10
N SER A 402 -14.52 -20.97 0.14
CA SER A 402 -13.98 -21.60 1.33
C SER A 402 -12.59 -21.03 1.61
N ALA A 403 -12.39 -20.58 2.83
CA ALA A 403 -11.06 -20.36 3.37
C ALA A 403 -10.41 -21.74 3.59
N LEU A 404 -9.61 -22.24 2.72
CA LEU A 404 -8.95 -23.55 2.62
C LEU A 404 -9.53 -24.34 1.44
N ASP A 405 -9.13 -23.88 0.24
CA ASP A 405 -9.42 -24.65 -0.95
C ASP A 405 -8.40 -25.81 -1.01
N PRO A 406 -8.83 -27.07 -1.09
CA PRO A 406 -7.94 -28.21 -1.33
C PRO A 406 -7.09 -28.03 -2.60
N LEU A 407 -7.54 -27.23 -3.56
CA LEU A 407 -6.78 -26.85 -4.75
C LEU A 407 -5.54 -26.02 -4.39
N LEU A 408 -5.61 -25.16 -3.37
CA LEU A 408 -4.47 -24.34 -2.94
C LEU A 408 -3.30 -25.19 -2.44
N ASP A 409 -3.57 -26.24 -1.66
CA ASP A 409 -2.53 -27.15 -1.18
C ASP A 409 -1.92 -27.98 -2.33
N GLN A 410 -2.71 -28.32 -3.33
CA GLN A 410 -2.23 -29.01 -4.52
C GLN A 410 -1.31 -28.11 -5.37
N GLU A 411 -1.68 -26.83 -5.56
CA GLU A 411 -0.84 -25.83 -6.23
C GLU A 411 0.46 -25.57 -5.48
N VAL A 412 0.43 -25.49 -4.15
CA VAL A 412 1.64 -25.35 -3.31
C VAL A 412 2.58 -26.55 -3.50
N LEU A 413 2.04 -27.77 -3.50
CA LEU A 413 2.84 -28.99 -3.74
C LEU A 413 3.44 -29.00 -5.15
N GLU A 414 2.73 -28.53 -6.15
CA GLU A 414 3.23 -28.41 -7.52
C GLU A 414 4.39 -27.40 -7.60
N ILE A 415 4.25 -26.24 -6.97
CA ILE A 415 5.29 -25.20 -6.89
C ILE A 415 6.54 -25.76 -6.16
N ALA A 416 6.35 -26.43 -5.01
CA ALA A 416 7.42 -27.03 -4.25
C ALA A 416 8.23 -28.05 -5.07
N ARG A 417 7.54 -28.92 -5.81
CA ARG A 417 8.19 -29.91 -6.71
C ARG A 417 8.89 -29.22 -7.87
N ALA A 418 8.23 -28.23 -8.51
CA ALA A 418 8.76 -27.52 -9.66
C ALA A 418 10.05 -26.75 -9.35
N GLY A 419 10.21 -26.25 -8.12
CA GLY A 419 11.39 -25.50 -7.68
C GLY A 419 12.38 -26.30 -6.85
N SER A 420 12.05 -27.53 -6.45
CA SER A 420 12.81 -28.28 -5.42
C SER A 420 13.02 -27.42 -4.15
N VAL A 421 11.95 -26.80 -3.68
CA VAL A 421 11.88 -25.93 -2.49
C VAL A 421 10.95 -26.53 -1.44
N SER A 422 11.00 -26.01 -0.21
CA SER A 422 10.07 -26.43 0.84
C SER A 422 8.61 -26.01 0.55
N GLU A 423 7.65 -26.69 1.15
CA GLU A 423 6.23 -26.29 1.07
C GLU A 423 6.02 -24.89 1.68
N GLU A 424 6.75 -24.54 2.72
CA GLU A 424 6.71 -23.19 3.32
C GLU A 424 7.15 -22.12 2.32
N THR A 425 8.26 -22.34 1.62
CA THR A 425 8.74 -21.46 0.55
C THR A 425 7.71 -21.38 -0.59
N ALA A 426 7.17 -22.51 -1.02
CA ALA A 426 6.17 -22.57 -2.08
C ALA A 426 4.89 -21.79 -1.71
N ARG A 427 4.45 -21.90 -0.45
CA ARG A 427 3.29 -21.17 0.09
C ARG A 427 3.55 -19.66 0.11
N GLY A 428 4.71 -19.21 0.62
CA GLY A 428 5.11 -17.80 0.61
C GLY A 428 5.19 -17.24 -0.82
N MET A 429 5.77 -17.99 -1.76
CA MET A 429 5.80 -17.60 -3.17
C MET A 429 4.39 -17.49 -3.76
N MET A 430 3.48 -18.43 -3.45
CA MET A 430 2.09 -18.40 -3.91
C MET A 430 1.34 -17.17 -3.35
N GLU A 431 1.54 -16.84 -2.07
CA GLU A 431 0.94 -15.69 -1.42
C GLU A 431 1.36 -14.37 -2.04
N TRP A 432 2.60 -14.24 -2.51
CA TRP A 432 3.09 -12.96 -3.06
C TRP A 432 3.08 -12.88 -4.59
N HIS A 433 3.09 -14.00 -5.30
CA HIS A 433 3.20 -14.04 -6.77
C HIS A 433 2.03 -14.74 -7.46
N GLY A 434 1.13 -15.38 -6.70
CA GLY A 434 -0.02 -16.08 -7.26
C GLY A 434 0.41 -17.12 -8.31
N GLN A 435 -0.24 -17.11 -9.45
CA GLN A 435 0.04 -18.04 -10.55
C GLN A 435 1.47 -17.94 -11.11
N ARG A 436 2.18 -16.82 -10.91
CA ARG A 436 3.58 -16.67 -11.35
C ARG A 436 4.58 -17.43 -10.47
N ALA A 437 4.15 -17.88 -9.28
CA ALA A 437 5.00 -18.62 -8.36
C ALA A 437 5.62 -19.88 -8.99
N ILE A 438 4.88 -20.56 -9.87
CA ILE A 438 5.37 -21.77 -10.56
C ILE A 438 6.55 -21.46 -11.49
N ASP A 439 6.52 -20.34 -12.20
CA ASP A 439 7.61 -19.95 -13.11
C ASP A 439 8.84 -19.48 -12.35
N ILE A 440 8.65 -18.79 -11.22
CA ILE A 440 9.74 -18.42 -10.30
C ILE A 440 10.37 -19.68 -9.69
N ALA A 441 9.57 -20.65 -9.30
CA ALA A 441 10.02 -21.93 -8.80
C ALA A 441 10.86 -22.69 -9.83
N ARG A 442 10.38 -22.76 -11.08
CA ARG A 442 11.17 -23.38 -12.18
C ARG A 442 12.50 -22.66 -12.40
N MET A 443 12.53 -21.33 -12.30
CA MET A 443 13.77 -20.55 -12.39
C MET A 443 14.72 -20.90 -11.26
N ALA A 444 14.22 -21.19 -10.05
CA ALA A 444 15.03 -21.59 -8.91
C ALA A 444 15.82 -22.90 -9.12
N LEU A 445 15.38 -23.78 -10.04
CA LEU A 445 16.11 -25.00 -10.37
C LEU A 445 17.48 -24.76 -11.02
N VAL A 446 17.70 -23.59 -11.61
CA VAL A 446 18.92 -23.28 -12.39
C VAL A 446 20.17 -23.32 -11.51
N SER A 447 20.08 -22.87 -10.24
CA SER A 447 21.23 -22.92 -9.33
C SER A 447 20.82 -22.96 -7.85
N ALA A 448 21.76 -23.36 -7.00
CA ALA A 448 21.56 -23.37 -5.55
C ALA A 448 21.43 -21.95 -4.98
N GLU A 449 22.12 -20.98 -5.57
CA GLU A 449 22.07 -19.58 -5.18
C GLU A 449 20.66 -18.99 -5.39
N LEU A 450 19.98 -19.37 -6.46
CA LEU A 450 18.60 -18.95 -6.73
C LEU A 450 17.60 -19.57 -5.74
N ARG A 451 17.86 -20.79 -5.26
CA ARG A 451 17.05 -21.45 -4.22
C ARG A 451 17.38 -20.97 -2.80
N ALA A 452 18.48 -20.27 -2.62
CA ALA A 452 18.86 -19.79 -1.30
C ALA A 452 17.80 -18.83 -0.74
N PRO A 453 17.42 -18.92 0.54
CA PRO A 453 16.56 -17.94 1.17
C PRO A 453 17.24 -16.57 1.16
N ILE A 454 16.46 -15.49 1.06
CA ILE A 454 17.00 -14.11 1.02
C ILE A 454 17.78 -13.80 2.31
N CYS A 455 17.27 -14.25 3.45
CA CYS A 455 17.99 -14.24 4.72
C CYS A 455 17.65 -15.53 5.50
N PRO A 456 18.39 -15.88 6.56
CA PRO A 456 18.19 -17.14 7.28
C PRO A 456 16.79 -17.34 7.88
N HIS A 457 16.04 -16.25 8.07
CA HIS A 457 14.74 -16.27 8.71
C HIS A 457 13.58 -16.10 7.71
N SER A 458 13.85 -16.13 6.41
CA SER A 458 12.85 -15.93 5.36
C SER A 458 12.55 -17.23 4.63
N SER A 459 11.30 -17.51 4.39
CA SER A 459 10.85 -18.55 3.46
C SER A 459 10.98 -18.13 1.98
N HIS A 460 11.19 -16.82 1.73
CA HIS A 460 11.36 -16.26 0.39
C HIS A 460 12.80 -16.40 -0.12
N ILE A 461 12.94 -16.68 -1.42
CA ILE A 461 14.21 -17.07 -2.05
C ILE A 461 14.71 -16.04 -3.07
N VAL A 462 16.00 -16.13 -3.40
CA VAL A 462 16.67 -15.21 -4.33
C VAL A 462 16.06 -15.24 -5.75
N ALA A 463 15.44 -16.34 -6.18
CA ALA A 463 14.74 -16.39 -7.46
C ALA A 463 13.60 -15.34 -7.57
N GLU A 464 12.91 -15.03 -6.47
CA GLU A 464 11.89 -13.97 -6.42
C GLU A 464 12.49 -12.58 -6.66
N VAL A 465 13.71 -12.36 -6.18
CA VAL A 465 14.45 -11.12 -6.43
C VAL A 465 14.80 -10.99 -7.91
N VAL A 466 15.20 -12.08 -8.56
CA VAL A 466 15.47 -12.11 -10.00
C VAL A 466 14.21 -11.72 -10.80
N GLU A 467 13.06 -12.24 -10.42
CA GLU A 467 11.76 -11.86 -11.02
C GLU A 467 11.48 -10.36 -10.82
N ALA A 468 11.75 -9.82 -9.63
CA ALA A 468 11.58 -8.40 -9.33
C ALA A 468 12.39 -7.50 -10.27
N TYR A 469 13.65 -7.83 -10.55
CA TYR A 469 14.50 -7.08 -11.49
C TYR A 469 14.08 -7.28 -12.94
N ARG A 470 13.70 -8.50 -13.33
CA ARG A 470 13.38 -8.84 -14.73
C ARG A 470 12.02 -8.33 -15.17
N ARG A 471 11.00 -8.39 -14.31
CA ARG A 471 9.61 -8.15 -14.70
C ARG A 471 8.90 -7.06 -13.91
N GLU A 472 9.35 -6.77 -12.68
CA GLU A 472 8.66 -5.84 -11.80
C GLU A 472 9.41 -4.49 -11.65
N TRP A 473 10.38 -4.21 -12.53
CA TRP A 473 11.13 -2.93 -12.61
C TRP A 473 11.85 -2.53 -11.32
N ALA A 474 12.25 -3.47 -10.48
CA ALA A 474 13.16 -3.16 -9.38
C ALA A 474 14.54 -2.77 -9.93
N VAL A 475 15.18 -1.79 -9.32
CA VAL A 475 16.54 -1.33 -9.66
C VAL A 475 17.46 -1.19 -8.45
N SER A 476 16.90 -1.22 -7.24
CA SER A 476 17.63 -1.09 -5.98
C SER A 476 17.24 -2.18 -4.98
N LEU A 477 18.03 -2.36 -3.93
CA LEU A 477 17.67 -3.23 -2.80
C LEU A 477 16.37 -2.75 -2.11
N GLY A 478 16.17 -1.43 -2.01
CA GLY A 478 14.96 -0.88 -1.42
C GLY A 478 13.70 -1.23 -2.22
N ASP A 479 13.79 -1.21 -3.56
CA ASP A 479 12.67 -1.61 -4.43
C ASP A 479 12.29 -3.08 -4.18
N VAL A 480 13.28 -3.94 -4.00
CA VAL A 480 13.09 -5.36 -3.74
C VAL A 480 12.58 -5.58 -2.32
N LEU A 481 13.41 -5.26 -1.33
CA LEU A 481 13.24 -5.73 0.06
C LEU A 481 12.12 -5.02 0.83
N LEU A 482 11.65 -3.87 0.35
CA LEU A 482 10.53 -3.12 0.93
C LEU A 482 9.22 -3.29 0.14
N ARG A 483 9.28 -3.69 -1.17
CA ARG A 483 8.09 -3.60 -2.03
C ARG A 483 7.84 -4.80 -2.94
N ARG A 484 8.86 -5.41 -3.57
CA ARG A 484 8.66 -6.57 -4.47
C ARG A 484 8.68 -7.90 -3.72
N VAL A 485 9.64 -8.03 -2.82
CA VAL A 485 9.79 -9.17 -1.90
C VAL A 485 9.97 -8.57 -0.50
N PRO A 486 8.88 -8.05 0.14
CA PRO A 486 8.94 -7.12 1.26
C PRO A 486 9.35 -7.77 2.60
N VAL A 487 10.38 -8.62 2.58
CA VAL A 487 10.91 -9.33 3.75
C VAL A 487 11.47 -8.37 4.82
N ALA A 488 11.91 -7.16 4.42
CA ALA A 488 12.42 -6.16 5.35
C ALA A 488 11.34 -5.52 6.24
N LEU A 489 10.06 -5.81 6.00
CA LEU A 489 8.95 -5.45 6.86
C LEU A 489 8.64 -6.53 7.92
N GLY A 490 9.35 -7.65 7.89
CA GLY A 490 9.17 -8.77 8.82
C GLY A 490 9.69 -8.49 10.23
N ALA A 491 9.18 -9.25 11.20
CA ALA A 491 9.47 -9.09 12.62
C ALA A 491 10.94 -9.34 12.99
N CYS A 492 11.61 -10.22 12.23
CA CYS A 492 12.99 -10.64 12.46
C CYS A 492 14.04 -9.73 11.82
N TRP A 493 13.63 -8.73 10.99
CA TRP A 493 14.59 -7.99 10.18
C TRP A 493 15.58 -7.17 11.02
N SER A 494 16.85 -7.34 10.73
CA SER A 494 17.99 -6.73 11.41
C SER A 494 19.05 -6.28 10.40
N GLU A 495 20.09 -5.60 10.86
CA GLU A 495 21.23 -5.22 10.01
C GLU A 495 21.98 -6.43 9.46
N SER A 496 22.02 -7.54 10.21
CA SER A 496 22.60 -8.80 9.71
C SER A 496 21.76 -9.37 8.57
N CYS A 497 20.43 -9.32 8.65
CA CYS A 497 19.55 -9.72 7.55
C CYS A 497 19.78 -8.86 6.30
N SER A 498 19.93 -7.53 6.47
CA SER A 498 20.22 -6.62 5.36
C SER A 498 21.53 -6.97 4.66
N ARG A 499 22.59 -7.20 5.44
CA ARG A 499 23.91 -7.58 4.91
C ARG A 499 23.87 -8.91 4.17
N GLU A 500 23.23 -9.91 4.75
CA GLU A 500 23.12 -11.24 4.16
C GLU A 500 22.30 -11.21 2.87
N ALA A 501 21.16 -10.51 2.87
CA ALA A 501 20.34 -10.30 1.68
C ALA A 501 21.16 -9.60 0.58
N ALA A 502 21.88 -8.53 0.91
CA ALA A 502 22.70 -7.80 -0.05
C ALA A 502 23.80 -8.69 -0.66
N LEU A 503 24.46 -9.52 0.14
CA LEU A 503 25.48 -10.46 -0.34
C LEU A 503 24.90 -11.49 -1.31
N ARG A 504 23.77 -12.12 -0.97
CA ARG A 504 23.14 -13.15 -1.81
C ARG A 504 22.60 -12.57 -3.11
N ILE A 505 21.95 -11.41 -3.02
CA ILE A 505 21.41 -10.68 -4.18
C ILE A 505 22.57 -10.19 -5.05
N GLY A 506 23.59 -9.58 -4.45
CA GLY A 506 24.78 -9.08 -5.16
C GLY A 506 25.52 -10.17 -5.92
N ALA A 507 25.65 -11.37 -5.35
CA ALA A 507 26.27 -12.51 -6.02
C ALA A 507 25.53 -12.89 -7.32
N VAL A 508 24.20 -12.87 -7.33
CA VAL A 508 23.40 -13.20 -8.51
C VAL A 508 23.37 -12.05 -9.53
N LEU A 509 23.41 -10.79 -9.06
CA LEU A 509 23.44 -9.62 -9.91
C LEU A 509 24.84 -9.26 -10.42
N GLY A 510 25.89 -9.94 -9.92
CA GLY A 510 27.27 -9.67 -10.32
C GLY A 510 27.83 -8.37 -9.75
N TRP A 511 27.40 -7.97 -8.56
CA TRP A 511 27.92 -6.77 -7.90
C TRP A 511 29.35 -7.00 -7.39
N ASN A 512 30.22 -6.02 -7.61
CA ASN A 512 31.50 -5.93 -6.92
C ASN A 512 31.32 -5.33 -5.52
N ASP A 513 32.37 -5.33 -4.70
CA ASP A 513 32.32 -4.84 -3.32
C ASP A 513 31.86 -3.38 -3.21
N LEU A 514 32.24 -2.53 -4.16
CA LEU A 514 31.82 -1.13 -4.20
C LEU A 514 30.31 -1.00 -4.46
N ALA A 515 29.79 -1.73 -5.44
CA ALA A 515 28.36 -1.74 -5.76
C ALA A 515 27.55 -2.35 -4.61
N LEU A 516 28.05 -3.41 -3.99
CA LEU A 516 27.43 -4.05 -2.82
C LEU A 516 27.29 -3.04 -1.66
N GLY A 517 28.41 -2.37 -1.30
CA GLY A 517 28.42 -1.37 -0.23
C GLY A 517 27.44 -0.21 -0.50
N ALA A 518 27.49 0.35 -1.71
CA ALA A 518 26.60 1.45 -2.10
C ALA A 518 25.11 1.08 -2.07
N ASN A 519 24.74 -0.12 -2.55
CA ASN A 519 23.36 -0.60 -2.52
C ASN A 519 22.87 -0.88 -1.09
N LEU A 520 23.72 -1.43 -0.23
CA LEU A 520 23.38 -1.69 1.16
C LEU A 520 23.18 -0.37 1.93
N GLU A 521 24.07 0.58 1.76
CA GLU A 521 23.95 1.91 2.39
C GLU A 521 22.67 2.64 1.94
N ALA A 522 22.41 2.69 0.63
CA ALA A 522 21.19 3.30 0.09
C ALA A 522 19.92 2.62 0.61
N PHE A 523 19.92 1.30 0.72
CA PHE A 523 18.80 0.55 1.28
C PHE A 523 18.56 0.89 2.77
N GLU A 524 19.62 0.92 3.59
CA GLU A 524 19.50 1.23 5.02
C GLU A 524 19.04 2.68 5.25
N MET A 525 19.49 3.62 4.41
CA MET A 525 19.02 5.00 4.44
C MET A 525 17.51 5.07 4.13
N GLU A 526 17.04 4.40 3.05
CA GLU A 526 15.62 4.35 2.68
C GLU A 526 14.80 3.67 3.77
N ARG A 527 15.26 2.51 4.27
CA ARG A 527 14.57 1.75 5.30
C ARG A 527 14.41 2.56 6.59
N THR A 528 15.46 3.23 7.04
CA THR A 528 15.44 4.05 8.26
C THR A 528 14.55 5.29 8.10
N ALA A 529 14.54 5.90 6.92
CA ALA A 529 13.65 7.02 6.62
C ALA A 529 12.18 6.60 6.58
N PHE A 530 11.89 5.39 6.12
CA PHE A 530 10.53 4.85 6.05
C PHE A 530 10.07 4.28 7.40
N LEU A 531 10.90 3.47 8.07
CA LEU A 531 10.56 2.70 9.27
C LEU A 531 11.27 3.31 10.48
N LYS A 532 10.65 4.31 11.10
CA LYS A 532 11.21 4.98 12.28
C LYS A 532 11.19 4.04 13.49
N ARG A 533 12.36 3.77 14.07
CA ARG A 533 12.44 3.16 15.40
C ARG A 533 12.16 4.23 16.46
N PRO A 534 11.32 3.95 17.48
CA PRO A 534 11.13 4.87 18.59
C PRO A 534 12.47 5.14 19.29
N ALA A 535 12.72 6.39 19.69
CA ALA A 535 13.87 6.70 20.50
C ALA A 535 13.74 5.95 21.85
N GLN A 536 14.72 5.11 22.16
CA GLN A 536 14.85 4.58 23.51
C GLN A 536 15.23 5.77 24.39
N HIS A 537 14.33 6.18 25.29
CA HIS A 537 14.73 7.08 26.37
C HIS A 537 15.72 6.29 27.23
N THR A 538 16.99 6.55 27.05
CA THR A 538 17.98 6.25 28.07
C THR A 538 17.54 7.05 29.30
N SER A 539 17.03 6.35 30.31
CA SER A 539 16.64 6.97 31.58
C SER A 539 17.86 7.71 32.13
N VAL A 540 17.77 9.04 32.21
CA VAL A 540 18.75 9.91 32.87
C VAL A 540 18.78 9.67 34.39
N LEU A 541 18.43 8.49 34.86
CA LEU A 541 18.35 8.11 36.28
C LEU A 541 19.55 7.24 36.75
N GLU A 542 20.55 6.98 35.89
CA GLU A 542 21.77 6.26 36.32
C GLU A 542 23.02 7.15 36.45
N ALA A 543 22.92 8.46 36.27
CA ALA A 543 24.05 9.38 36.41
C ALA A 543 24.02 10.24 37.71
N ALA A 544 23.30 9.79 38.75
CA ALA A 544 23.26 10.47 40.04
C ALA A 544 23.55 9.52 41.22
N ALA A 545 24.32 8.46 40.97
CA ALA A 545 24.84 7.58 41.99
C ALA A 545 26.30 7.21 41.69
N ASP A 546 27.19 8.20 41.77
CA ASP A 546 28.62 8.07 42.11
C ASP A 546 29.08 9.35 42.81
#